data_b47624bfb21bc633d2f1ef4565fe5da3
#
_entry.id   b47624bfb21bc633d2f1ef4565fe5da3
#
_cell.length_a   1.000
_cell.length_b   1.000
_cell.length_c   1.000
_cell.angle_alpha   90.00
_cell.angle_beta   90.00
_cell.angle_gamma   90.00
#
_symmetry.space_group_name_H-M   'P 1'
#
loop_
_entity.id
_entity.type
_entity.pdbx_description
1 polymer ?
#
loop_
_entity_poly.entity_id
_entity_poly.type
_entity_poly.pdbx_seq_one_letter_code
_entity_poly.pdbx_strand_id
1 'polypeptide(L)'
;KIFLAGTIDNGDSEDWQTKICKLIEECTTNSKPIAVYNPRRDDWPEDDQTKLIEEQIKWELEHMEKADLILMNICGDSKSPITLLELGIHSKENKLIVFCPDNFYRFDNVKVTCERYGVPLISTKKIEDFVKDKILAE
;
A
#
# COMPACT_ATOMS: atom_id res chain seq x y z
N LYS A 1 -2.70 6.73 11.52
CA LYS A 1 -2.50 5.31 11.15
C LYS A 1 -2.42 5.19 9.64
N ILE A 2 -1.33 4.64 9.15
CA ILE A 2 -1.07 4.47 7.72
C ILE A 2 -1.03 2.99 7.39
N PHE A 3 -1.79 2.56 6.39
CA PHE A 3 -1.72 1.21 5.86
C PHE A 3 -0.92 1.22 4.54
N LEU A 4 0.04 0.32 4.41
CA LEU A 4 0.87 0.19 3.21
C LEU A 4 0.32 -0.93 2.32
N ALA A 5 -0.58 -0.57 1.41
CA ALA A 5 -1.15 -1.50 0.44
C ALA A 5 -0.30 -1.56 -0.82
N GLY A 6 -0.39 -2.64 -1.57
CA GLY A 6 0.28 -2.72 -2.86
C GLY A 6 0.97 -4.05 -3.13
N THR A 7 1.87 -4.02 -4.12
CA THR A 7 2.50 -5.21 -4.66
C THR A 7 3.32 -5.97 -3.61
N ILE A 8 3.04 -7.27 -3.46
CA ILE A 8 3.81 -8.20 -2.63
C ILE A 8 4.28 -9.40 -3.46
N ASP A 9 3.46 -9.90 -4.38
CA ASP A 9 3.74 -11.04 -5.28
C ASP A 9 4.27 -12.27 -4.51
N ASN A 10 3.57 -12.65 -3.42
CA ASN A 10 3.97 -13.75 -2.54
C ASN A 10 5.39 -13.59 -1.97
N GLY A 11 5.84 -12.35 -1.79
CA GLY A 11 7.16 -12.05 -1.28
C GLY A 11 8.26 -11.94 -2.33
N ASP A 12 7.93 -12.14 -3.61
CA ASP A 12 8.93 -12.11 -4.70
C ASP A 12 9.23 -10.70 -5.23
N SER A 13 8.39 -9.73 -4.92
CA SER A 13 8.60 -8.34 -5.34
C SER A 13 9.51 -7.59 -4.36
N GLU A 14 10.00 -6.41 -4.79
CA GLU A 14 10.77 -5.52 -3.91
C GLU A 14 10.02 -5.23 -2.62
N ASP A 15 10.71 -5.31 -1.48
CA ASP A 15 10.13 -5.03 -0.17
C ASP A 15 10.12 -3.52 0.11
N TRP A 16 9.28 -2.81 -0.62
CA TRP A 16 9.11 -1.37 -0.46
C TRP A 16 8.45 -1.02 0.88
N GLN A 17 7.62 -1.91 1.42
CA GLN A 17 6.93 -1.68 2.69
C GLN A 17 7.92 -1.51 3.85
N THR A 18 8.88 -2.41 3.95
CA THR A 18 9.90 -2.34 5.01
C THR A 18 10.74 -1.07 4.89
N LYS A 19 11.06 -0.65 3.67
CA LYS A 19 11.79 0.61 3.44
C LYS A 19 11.01 1.82 3.94
N ILE A 20 9.71 1.87 3.68
CA ILE A 20 8.85 2.96 4.16
C ILE A 20 8.71 2.92 5.68
N CYS A 21 8.55 1.74 6.27
CA CYS A 21 8.50 1.61 7.74
C CYS A 21 9.76 2.15 8.40
N LYS A 22 10.93 1.79 7.88
CA LYS A 22 12.21 2.29 8.41
C LYS A 22 12.35 3.80 8.26
N LEU A 23 11.94 4.33 7.11
CA LEU A 23 11.99 5.75 6.85
C LEU A 23 11.15 6.54 7.85
N ILE A 24 9.94 6.07 8.13
CA ILE A 24 9.04 6.69 9.11
C ILE A 24 9.61 6.58 10.51
N GLU A 25 10.12 5.42 10.92
CA GLU A 25 10.75 5.22 12.23
C GLU A 25 11.91 6.18 12.46
N GLU A 26 12.79 6.32 11.47
CA GLU A 26 14.00 7.15 11.58
C GLU A 26 13.69 8.64 11.66
N CYS A 27 12.59 9.07 11.08
CA CYS A 27 12.26 10.49 10.93
C CYS A 27 11.18 10.99 11.87
N THR A 28 10.42 10.11 12.53
CA THR A 28 9.37 10.56 13.45
C THR A 28 9.93 10.86 14.83
N THR A 29 9.38 11.90 15.46
CA THR A 29 9.69 12.25 16.83
C THR A 29 8.56 11.76 17.75
N ASN A 30 8.83 11.69 19.05
CA ASN A 30 7.84 11.26 20.04
C ASN A 30 6.62 12.18 20.12
N SER A 31 6.69 13.39 19.58
CA SER A 31 5.59 14.36 19.60
C SER A 31 4.52 14.09 18.56
N LYS A 32 4.84 13.34 17.48
CA LYS A 32 3.89 13.00 16.40
C LYS A 32 4.06 11.54 15.99
N PRO A 33 3.61 10.59 16.84
CA PRO A 33 3.76 9.18 16.51
C PRO A 33 2.89 8.80 15.30
N ILE A 34 3.48 8.06 14.37
CA ILE A 34 2.77 7.52 13.20
C ILE A 34 2.76 6.00 13.32
N ALA A 35 1.58 5.42 13.42
CA ALA A 35 1.42 3.97 13.39
C ALA A 35 1.32 3.51 11.94
N VAL A 36 2.11 2.50 11.58
CA VAL A 36 2.14 1.96 10.22
C VAL A 36 1.75 0.48 10.25
N TYR A 37 0.79 0.11 9.42
CA TYR A 37 0.38 -1.27 9.22
C TYR A 37 1.04 -1.82 7.97
N ASN A 38 1.93 -2.79 8.13
CA ASN A 38 2.64 -3.45 7.03
C ASN A 38 2.08 -4.87 6.84
N PRO A 39 1.38 -5.15 5.73
CA PRO A 39 0.80 -6.49 5.49
C PRO A 39 1.81 -7.54 5.05
N ARG A 40 3.03 -7.13 4.70
CA ARG A 40 4.04 -8.06 4.21
C ARG A 40 4.53 -8.97 5.32
N ARG A 41 4.62 -10.28 5.05
CA ARG A 41 5.10 -11.29 5.98
C ARG A 41 6.24 -12.07 5.37
N ASP A 42 7.24 -12.41 6.21
CA ASP A 42 8.37 -13.25 5.80
C ASP A 42 8.23 -14.68 6.37
N ASP A 43 7.27 -14.92 7.26
CA ASP A 43 7.14 -16.14 8.05
C ASP A 43 5.97 -17.04 7.62
N TRP A 44 5.74 -17.19 6.31
CA TRP A 44 4.72 -18.10 5.81
C TRP A 44 5.11 -19.55 6.08
N PRO A 45 4.28 -20.33 6.83
CA PRO A 45 4.57 -21.77 7.04
C PRO A 45 4.44 -22.55 5.74
N GLU A 46 5.24 -23.60 5.59
CA GLU A 46 5.22 -24.45 4.40
C GLU A 46 4.01 -25.39 4.37
N ASP A 47 3.40 -25.64 5.53
CA ASP A 47 2.26 -26.55 5.67
C ASP A 47 0.94 -25.89 5.27
N ASP A 48 -0.20 -26.43 5.73
CA ASP A 48 -1.52 -25.91 5.40
C ASP A 48 -1.65 -24.41 5.69
N GLN A 49 -1.63 -23.60 4.65
CA GLN A 49 -1.69 -22.14 4.73
C GLN A 49 -3.11 -21.57 4.63
N THR A 50 -4.12 -22.42 4.39
CA THR A 50 -5.49 -21.95 4.13
C THR A 50 -6.03 -21.10 5.26
N LYS A 51 -5.92 -21.56 6.49
CA LYS A 51 -6.38 -20.81 7.67
C LYS A 51 -5.59 -19.53 7.86
N LEU A 52 -4.28 -19.61 7.70
CA LEU A 52 -3.39 -18.44 7.83
C LEU A 52 -3.70 -17.39 6.77
N ILE A 53 -3.97 -17.82 5.54
CA ILE A 53 -4.35 -16.93 4.44
C ILE A 53 -5.65 -16.19 4.77
N GLU A 54 -6.68 -16.90 5.26
CA GLU A 54 -7.94 -16.27 5.66
C GLU A 54 -7.73 -15.26 6.77
N GLU A 55 -6.95 -15.59 7.78
CA GLU A 55 -6.64 -14.69 8.89
C GLU A 55 -5.92 -13.43 8.40
N GLN A 56 -4.97 -13.60 7.47
CA GLN A 56 -4.23 -12.48 6.88
C GLN A 56 -5.16 -11.56 6.07
N ILE A 57 -6.05 -12.13 5.27
CA ILE A 57 -7.03 -11.34 4.49
C ILE A 57 -7.92 -10.52 5.41
N LYS A 58 -8.45 -11.14 6.48
CA LYS A 58 -9.29 -10.46 7.46
C LYS A 58 -8.53 -9.34 8.17
N TRP A 59 -7.26 -9.60 8.53
CA TRP A 59 -6.40 -8.62 9.15
C TRP A 59 -6.21 -7.40 8.25
N GLU A 60 -5.93 -7.63 6.95
CA GLU A 60 -5.75 -6.56 5.97
C GLU A 60 -7.01 -5.73 5.80
N LEU A 61 -8.16 -6.37 5.62
CA LEU A 61 -9.44 -5.67 5.47
C LEU A 61 -9.75 -4.81 6.70
N GLU A 62 -9.59 -5.38 7.90
CA GLU A 62 -9.86 -4.67 9.15
C GLU A 62 -8.92 -3.48 9.35
N HIS A 63 -7.63 -3.65 9.08
CA HIS A 63 -6.67 -2.58 9.30
C HIS A 63 -6.74 -1.48 8.23
N MET A 64 -7.13 -1.82 7.00
CA MET A 64 -7.45 -0.81 5.98
C MET A 64 -8.66 0.02 6.40
N GLU A 65 -9.68 -0.59 6.97
CA GLU A 65 -10.86 0.12 7.48
C GLU A 65 -10.49 1.10 8.60
N LYS A 66 -9.58 0.69 9.49
CA LYS A 66 -9.13 1.51 10.63
C LYS A 66 -8.13 2.58 10.27
N ALA A 67 -7.45 2.46 9.15
CA ALA A 67 -6.40 3.41 8.76
C ALA A 67 -6.97 4.78 8.43
N ASP A 68 -6.21 5.82 8.75
CA ASP A 68 -6.53 7.20 8.37
C ASP A 68 -6.08 7.50 6.95
N LEU A 69 -5.06 6.80 6.48
CA LEU A 69 -4.47 6.96 5.16
C LEU A 69 -4.01 5.60 4.64
N ILE A 70 -4.31 5.31 3.39
CA ILE A 70 -3.80 4.13 2.69
C ILE A 70 -2.85 4.60 1.59
N LEU A 71 -1.58 4.21 1.71
CA LEU A 71 -0.60 4.43 0.64
C LEU A 71 -0.50 3.14 -0.16
N MET A 72 -0.93 3.18 -1.41
CA MET A 72 -0.97 2.01 -2.29
C MET A 72 0.11 2.13 -3.35
N ASN A 73 1.08 1.21 -3.32
CA ASN A 73 2.20 1.22 -4.26
C ASN A 73 2.15 0.01 -5.19
N ILE A 74 1.96 0.26 -6.47
CA ILE A 74 1.89 -0.78 -7.51
C ILE A 74 3.22 -0.78 -8.28
N CYS A 75 3.87 -1.94 -8.32
CA CYS A 75 5.12 -2.11 -9.09
C CYS A 75 4.79 -2.37 -10.55
N GLY A 76 5.53 -1.72 -11.46
CA GLY A 76 5.23 -1.73 -12.90
C GLY A 76 5.29 -3.11 -13.56
N ASP A 77 6.17 -3.98 -13.06
CA ASP A 77 6.37 -5.34 -13.61
C ASP A 77 5.51 -6.40 -12.94
N SER A 78 4.58 -6.00 -12.08
CA SER A 78 3.70 -6.90 -11.31
C SER A 78 2.32 -7.00 -11.93
N LYS A 79 1.52 -7.96 -11.46
CA LYS A 79 0.10 -8.06 -11.78
C LYS A 79 -0.79 -7.47 -10.70
N SER A 80 -0.41 -7.65 -9.44
CA SER A 80 -1.05 -7.07 -8.25
C SER A 80 -2.59 -7.21 -8.22
N PRO A 81 -3.14 -8.42 -8.40
CA PRO A 81 -4.60 -8.56 -8.49
C PRO A 81 -5.32 -8.19 -7.20
N ILE A 82 -4.74 -8.51 -6.04
CA ILE A 82 -5.35 -8.17 -4.74
C ILE A 82 -5.29 -6.67 -4.51
N THR A 83 -4.21 -6.02 -4.91
CA THR A 83 -4.09 -4.56 -4.83
C THR A 83 -5.17 -3.88 -5.65
N LEU A 84 -5.47 -4.39 -6.85
CA LEU A 84 -6.54 -3.86 -7.68
C LEU A 84 -7.92 -4.04 -7.02
N LEU A 85 -8.15 -5.17 -6.36
CA LEU A 85 -9.37 -5.41 -5.58
C LEU A 85 -9.48 -4.38 -4.44
N GLU A 86 -8.41 -4.16 -3.72
CA GLU A 86 -8.36 -3.20 -2.61
C GLU A 86 -8.59 -1.76 -3.08
N LEU A 87 -8.04 -1.40 -4.24
CA LEU A 87 -8.30 -0.11 -4.87
C LEU A 87 -9.81 0.08 -5.09
N GLY A 88 -10.48 -0.93 -5.63
CA GLY A 88 -11.92 -0.88 -5.85
C GLY A 88 -12.71 -0.71 -4.55
N ILE A 89 -12.32 -1.43 -3.49
CA ILE A 89 -13.00 -1.37 -2.19
C ILE A 89 -12.90 0.03 -1.56
N HIS A 90 -11.71 0.66 -1.62
CA HIS A 90 -11.43 1.88 -0.87
C HIS A 90 -11.44 3.17 -1.69
N SER A 91 -11.72 3.11 -2.99
CA SER A 91 -11.67 4.27 -3.88
C SER A 91 -12.60 5.41 -3.50
N LYS A 92 -13.68 5.14 -2.79
CA LYS A 92 -14.69 6.14 -2.41
C LYS A 92 -14.51 6.72 -1.00
N GLU A 93 -13.48 6.30 -0.27
CA GLU A 93 -13.34 6.64 1.16
C GLU A 93 -12.50 7.88 1.46
N ASN A 94 -11.93 8.54 0.45
CA ASN A 94 -11.12 9.77 0.60
C ASN A 94 -9.86 9.60 1.48
N LYS A 95 -9.31 8.40 1.53
CA LYS A 95 -8.08 8.15 2.31
C LYS A 95 -7.03 7.38 1.54
N LEU A 96 -7.21 7.21 0.23
CA LEU A 96 -6.32 6.42 -0.63
C LEU A 96 -5.47 7.33 -1.51
N ILE A 97 -4.16 7.05 -1.54
CA ILE A 97 -3.22 7.65 -2.50
C ILE A 97 -2.54 6.50 -3.22
N VAL A 98 -2.57 6.53 -4.55
CA VAL A 98 -2.06 5.43 -5.39
C VAL A 98 -0.79 5.85 -6.12
N PHE A 99 0.23 5.01 -6.05
CA PHE A 99 1.47 5.14 -6.81
C PHE A 99 1.49 4.00 -7.83
N CYS A 100 1.45 4.34 -9.12
CA CYS A 100 1.41 3.35 -10.20
C CYS A 100 2.11 3.91 -11.42
N PRO A 101 3.20 3.28 -11.88
CA PRO A 101 3.89 3.74 -13.08
C PRO A 101 3.06 3.40 -14.32
N ASP A 102 3.25 4.17 -15.39
CA ASP A 102 2.47 4.05 -16.62
C ASP A 102 2.76 2.76 -17.40
N ASN A 103 3.83 2.05 -17.08
CA ASN A 103 4.15 0.75 -17.69
C ASN A 103 3.43 -0.44 -17.04
N PHE A 104 2.64 -0.22 -16.00
CA PHE A 104 1.84 -1.29 -15.40
C PHE A 104 0.78 -1.76 -16.39
N TYR A 105 0.60 -3.08 -16.53
CA TYR A 105 -0.26 -3.65 -17.59
C TYR A 105 -1.72 -3.22 -17.51
N ARG A 106 -2.21 -2.86 -16.34
CA ARG A 106 -3.57 -2.34 -16.14
C ARG A 106 -3.60 -0.87 -15.75
N PHE A 107 -2.59 -0.12 -16.17
CA PHE A 107 -2.49 1.30 -15.82
C PHE A 107 -3.74 2.09 -16.21
N ASP A 108 -4.32 1.82 -17.39
CA ASP A 108 -5.51 2.54 -17.83
C ASP A 108 -6.71 2.29 -16.90
N ASN A 109 -6.87 1.06 -16.40
CA ASN A 109 -7.91 0.76 -15.42
C ASN A 109 -7.71 1.54 -14.13
N VAL A 110 -6.48 1.61 -13.64
CA VAL A 110 -6.13 2.35 -12.43
C VAL A 110 -6.38 3.85 -12.63
N LYS A 111 -5.90 4.39 -13.74
CA LYS A 111 -6.02 5.82 -14.06
C LYS A 111 -7.48 6.27 -14.14
N VAL A 112 -8.28 5.58 -14.92
CA VAL A 112 -9.70 5.95 -15.12
C VAL A 112 -10.48 5.80 -13.81
N THR A 113 -10.23 4.73 -13.06
CA THR A 113 -10.87 4.53 -11.75
C THR A 113 -10.50 5.65 -10.77
N CYS A 114 -9.24 6.00 -10.68
CA CYS A 114 -8.79 7.09 -9.80
C CYS A 114 -9.41 8.43 -10.20
N GLU A 115 -9.44 8.73 -11.48
CA GLU A 115 -10.08 9.96 -11.99
C GLU A 115 -11.55 10.01 -11.63
N ARG A 116 -12.25 8.90 -11.81
CA ARG A 116 -13.71 8.80 -11.54
C ARG A 116 -14.05 9.09 -10.08
N TYR A 117 -13.26 8.56 -9.15
CA TYR A 117 -13.55 8.64 -7.72
C TYR A 117 -12.71 9.65 -6.96
N GLY A 118 -11.94 10.48 -7.68
CA GLY A 118 -11.15 11.53 -7.06
C GLY A 118 -9.98 11.02 -6.22
N VAL A 119 -9.42 9.87 -6.58
CA VAL A 119 -8.26 9.30 -5.88
C VAL A 119 -6.98 9.89 -6.47
N PRO A 120 -6.09 10.46 -5.64
CA PRO A 120 -4.80 10.94 -6.14
C PRO A 120 -3.98 9.78 -6.71
N LEU A 121 -3.54 9.94 -7.96
CA LEU A 121 -2.67 8.97 -8.64
C LEU A 121 -1.34 9.64 -8.98
N ILE A 122 -0.25 9.03 -8.53
CA ILE A 122 1.10 9.52 -8.76
C ILE A 122 1.82 8.47 -9.61
N SER A 123 2.18 8.83 -10.86
CA SER A 123 2.79 7.90 -11.82
C SER A 123 4.27 8.16 -12.08
N THR A 124 4.79 9.31 -11.67
CA THR A 124 6.17 9.73 -11.98
C THR A 124 7.07 9.85 -10.76
N LYS A 125 6.51 9.84 -9.56
CA LYS A 125 7.25 10.02 -8.32
C LYS A 125 7.21 8.73 -7.50
N LYS A 126 8.32 8.36 -6.87
CA LYS A 126 8.38 7.20 -6.00
C LYS A 126 7.70 7.47 -4.66
N ILE A 127 7.11 6.44 -4.07
CA ILE A 127 6.44 6.54 -2.77
C ILE A 127 7.39 7.05 -1.68
N GLU A 128 8.66 6.66 -1.71
CA GLU A 128 9.67 7.10 -0.74
C GLU A 128 9.83 8.62 -0.76
N ASP A 129 9.92 9.22 -1.95
CA ASP A 129 10.05 10.66 -2.10
C ASP A 129 8.81 11.40 -1.61
N PHE A 130 7.62 10.85 -1.90
CA PHE A 130 6.37 11.41 -1.41
C PHE A 130 6.30 11.40 0.13
N VAL A 131 6.69 10.29 0.75
CA VAL A 131 6.69 10.17 2.22
C VAL A 131 7.61 11.21 2.84
N LYS A 132 8.82 11.38 2.28
CA LYS A 132 9.76 12.40 2.76
C LYS A 132 9.20 13.81 2.63
N ASP A 133 8.62 14.13 1.46
CA ASP A 133 8.21 15.50 1.16
C ASP A 133 6.90 15.91 1.84
N LYS A 134 5.94 14.99 1.97
CA LYS A 134 4.57 15.33 2.39
C LYS A 134 4.20 14.85 3.78
N ILE A 135 4.84 13.80 4.26
CA ILE A 135 4.49 13.20 5.55
C ILE A 135 5.50 13.56 6.62
N LEU A 136 6.79 13.52 6.29
CA LEU A 136 7.87 13.73 7.24
C LEU A 136 8.45 15.15 7.24
N ALA A 137 8.02 16.00 6.34
CA ALA A 137 8.56 17.36 6.19
C ALA A 137 8.08 18.35 7.26
N GLU A 138 7.17 17.95 8.12
CA GLU A 138 6.67 18.80 9.23
C GLU A 138 7.47 18.62 10.50
#